data_4a0c7092822c7673ff7bbe8913e47802
#
_entry.id   4a0c7092822c7673ff7bbe8913e47802
#
_cell.length_a   1.000
_cell.length_b   1.000
_cell.length_c   1.000
_cell.angle_alpha   90.00
_cell.angle_beta   90.00
_cell.angle_gamma   90.00
#
_symmetry.space_group_name_H-M   'P 1'
#
loop_
_entity.id
_entity.type
_entity.pdbx_description
1 polymer ?
#
loop_
_entity_poly.entity_id
_entity_poly.type
_entity_poly.pdbx_seq_one_letter_code
_entity_poly.pdbx_strand_id
1 'polypeptide(L)'
;LSLTEQIMYPYVYMDAPHLSEICFNIISNAIKYTNTGGKITCNVVQESCKKEDWCNMIITIADNGIGMSEEFQKHIFEDFERERNSTASHIEGSGIGMGITKKLVELMDGTIEVESKQGKGSTFTVTIPCRKASKEDSLVKKNSDLHNKNCLNGVRILLVEDNEINTEIARELLTEEGCIVETADDGVAC
;
A
#
# COMPACT_ATOMS: atom_id res chain seq x y z
N LEU A 1 -9.17 -5.32 14.70
CA LEU A 1 -7.86 -5.53 14.11
C LEU A 1 -6.88 -5.97 15.20
N SER A 2 -6.14 -7.04 14.98
CA SER A 2 -5.03 -7.48 15.83
C SER A 2 -3.75 -7.60 15.00
N LEU A 3 -2.62 -7.16 15.56
CA LEU A 3 -1.30 -7.24 14.96
C LEU A 3 -0.42 -8.17 15.79
N THR A 4 0.31 -9.06 15.11
CA THR A 4 1.34 -9.92 15.71
C THR A 4 2.60 -9.80 14.87
N GLU A 5 3.77 -9.83 15.49
CA GLU A 5 5.04 -9.70 14.78
C GLU A 5 6.11 -10.63 15.34
N GLN A 6 6.95 -11.19 14.46
CA GLN A 6 8.17 -11.92 14.77
C GLN A 6 9.29 -11.39 13.90
N ILE A 7 10.02 -10.39 14.41
CA ILE A 7 11.04 -9.67 13.70
C ILE A 7 12.42 -10.13 14.20
N MET A 8 13.21 -10.74 13.30
CA MET A 8 14.60 -11.18 13.58
C MET A 8 15.61 -10.09 13.26
N TYR A 9 15.33 -9.28 12.24
CA TYR A 9 16.20 -8.22 11.73
C TYR A 9 15.46 -6.90 11.82
N PRO A 10 15.72 -6.06 12.85
CA PRO A 10 14.94 -4.83 13.10
C PRO A 10 15.15 -3.75 12.04
N TYR A 11 16.22 -3.85 11.25
CA TYR A 11 16.52 -2.92 10.18
C TYR A 11 16.67 -3.68 8.85
N VAL A 12 15.91 -3.23 7.85
CA VAL A 12 15.94 -3.76 6.49
C VAL A 12 15.84 -2.61 5.48
N TYR A 13 16.43 -2.79 4.31
CA TYR A 13 16.18 -1.90 3.17
C TYR A 13 14.91 -2.34 2.48
N MET A 14 13.95 -1.41 2.38
CA MET A 14 12.65 -1.64 1.76
C MET A 14 12.09 -0.33 1.22
N ASP A 15 11.29 -0.42 0.18
CA ASP A 15 10.49 0.69 -0.31
C ASP A 15 9.24 0.83 0.60
N ALA A 16 9.33 1.75 1.56
CA ALA A 16 8.27 1.94 2.55
C ALA A 16 6.97 2.52 1.93
N PRO A 17 6.98 3.48 0.99
CA PRO A 17 5.80 3.90 0.25
C PRO A 17 5.05 2.77 -0.42
N HIS A 18 5.72 1.95 -1.25
CA HIS A 18 5.09 0.81 -1.92
C HIS A 18 4.54 -0.22 -0.93
N LEU A 19 5.29 -0.55 0.13
CA LEU A 19 4.80 -1.44 1.17
C LEU A 19 3.55 -0.90 1.85
N SER A 20 3.52 0.39 2.16
CA SER A 20 2.35 1.05 2.77
C SER A 20 1.13 0.95 1.87
N GLU A 21 1.27 1.17 0.57
CA GLU A 21 0.18 1.06 -0.39
C GLU A 21 -0.34 -0.37 -0.52
N ILE A 22 0.56 -1.37 -0.60
CA ILE A 22 0.20 -2.80 -0.58
C ILE A 22 -0.65 -3.13 0.66
N CYS A 23 -0.15 -2.78 1.85
CA CYS A 23 -0.85 -3.04 3.10
C CYS A 23 -2.19 -2.31 3.17
N PHE A 24 -2.23 -1.05 2.77
CA PHE A 24 -3.45 -0.23 2.76
C PHE A 24 -4.54 -0.85 1.86
N ASN A 25 -4.19 -1.26 0.66
CA ASN A 25 -5.14 -1.88 -0.28
C ASN A 25 -5.72 -3.19 0.28
N ILE A 26 -4.89 -4.04 0.88
CA ILE A 26 -5.36 -5.32 1.45
C ILE A 26 -6.20 -5.08 2.72
N ILE A 27 -5.74 -4.22 3.63
CA ILE A 27 -6.46 -3.93 4.89
C ILE A 27 -7.78 -3.22 4.61
N SER A 28 -7.82 -2.25 3.69
CA SER A 28 -9.05 -1.56 3.33
C SER A 28 -10.08 -2.52 2.73
N ASN A 29 -9.65 -3.49 1.91
CA ASN A 29 -10.52 -4.55 1.43
C ASN A 29 -11.00 -5.45 2.57
N ALA A 30 -10.13 -5.87 3.47
CA ALA A 30 -10.52 -6.66 4.64
C ALA A 30 -11.59 -5.94 5.49
N ILE A 31 -11.42 -4.64 5.75
CA ILE A 31 -12.41 -3.82 6.48
C ILE A 31 -13.73 -3.74 5.71
N LYS A 32 -13.67 -3.49 4.41
CA LYS A 32 -14.81 -3.30 3.53
C LYS A 32 -15.68 -4.55 3.41
N TYR A 33 -15.05 -5.72 3.38
CA TYR A 33 -15.75 -6.99 3.17
C TYR A 33 -15.98 -7.80 4.45
N THR A 34 -15.63 -7.26 5.61
CA THR A 34 -15.90 -7.86 6.91
C THR A 34 -17.08 -7.15 7.58
N ASN A 35 -18.09 -7.93 7.98
CA ASN A 35 -19.25 -7.39 8.68
C ASN A 35 -18.87 -6.79 10.05
N THR A 36 -19.71 -5.88 10.54
CA THR A 36 -19.60 -5.32 11.89
C THR A 36 -19.50 -6.43 12.94
N GLY A 37 -18.51 -6.35 13.84
CA GLY A 37 -18.20 -7.40 14.83
C GLY A 37 -17.29 -8.51 14.30
N GLY A 38 -16.90 -8.45 13.02
CA GLY A 38 -15.93 -9.38 12.46
C GLY A 38 -14.51 -9.17 12.95
N LYS A 39 -13.60 -10.03 12.53
CA LYS A 39 -12.20 -10.05 12.97
C LYS A 39 -11.27 -9.91 11.77
N ILE A 40 -10.28 -9.04 11.89
CA ILE A 40 -9.17 -8.88 10.95
C ILE A 40 -7.88 -9.05 11.73
N THR A 41 -6.98 -9.88 11.23
CA THR A 41 -5.64 -10.12 11.81
C THR A 41 -4.58 -9.77 10.80
N CYS A 42 -3.53 -9.11 11.27
CA CYS A 42 -2.32 -8.87 10.51
C CYS A 42 -1.15 -9.52 11.26
N ASN A 43 -0.39 -10.34 10.56
CA ASN A 43 0.79 -11.01 11.10
C ASN A 43 1.99 -10.70 10.22
N VAL A 44 3.10 -10.29 10.84
CA VAL A 44 4.36 -9.98 10.15
C VAL A 44 5.46 -10.88 10.71
N VAL A 45 6.05 -11.67 9.84
CA VAL A 45 7.12 -12.61 10.20
C VAL A 45 8.30 -12.38 9.27
N GLN A 46 9.50 -12.49 9.80
CA GLN A 46 10.71 -12.55 9.00
C GLN A 46 11.28 -13.96 9.00
N GLU A 47 11.65 -14.42 7.82
CA GLU A 47 12.34 -15.70 7.63
C GLU A 47 13.71 -15.50 6.98
N SER A 48 14.67 -16.33 7.37
CA SER A 48 15.96 -16.33 6.69
C SER A 48 15.80 -16.89 5.27
N CYS A 49 16.48 -16.29 4.30
CA CYS A 49 16.54 -16.81 2.93
C CYS A 49 17.94 -17.36 2.61
N LYS A 50 18.04 -18.05 1.46
CA LYS A 50 19.32 -18.67 1.01
C LYS A 50 20.41 -17.65 0.67
N LYS A 51 20.03 -16.40 0.41
CA LYS A 51 20.94 -15.33 0.04
C LYS A 51 21.47 -14.69 1.33
N GLU A 52 22.77 -14.70 1.52
CA GLU A 52 23.47 -14.04 2.63
C GLU A 52 23.06 -12.55 2.63
N ASP A 53 22.93 -11.91 3.77
CA ASP A 53 22.46 -10.53 3.95
C ASP A 53 21.02 -10.22 3.51
N TRP A 54 20.21 -11.22 3.20
CA TRP A 54 18.80 -11.06 2.87
C TRP A 54 17.91 -11.83 3.84
N CYS A 55 16.66 -11.42 3.95
CA CYS A 55 15.57 -12.13 4.60
C CYS A 55 14.28 -11.95 3.81
N ASN A 56 13.32 -12.82 4.01
CA ASN A 56 11.97 -12.64 3.50
C ASN A 56 11.11 -12.00 4.59
N MET A 57 10.42 -10.92 4.26
CA MET A 57 9.33 -10.40 5.08
C MET A 57 8.02 -10.99 4.57
N ILE A 58 7.30 -11.66 5.46
CA ILE A 58 6.02 -12.31 5.17
C ILE A 58 4.94 -11.56 5.95
N ILE A 59 3.99 -10.98 5.22
CA ILE A 59 2.86 -10.24 5.77
C ILE A 59 1.60 -11.02 5.43
N THR A 60 0.90 -11.49 6.46
CA THR A 60 -0.36 -12.21 6.32
C THR A 60 -1.49 -11.38 6.88
N ILE A 61 -2.47 -11.04 6.05
CA ILE A 61 -3.68 -10.30 6.45
C ILE A 61 -4.86 -11.22 6.23
N ALA A 62 -5.55 -11.58 7.30
CA ALA A 62 -6.69 -12.47 7.27
C ALA A 62 -7.93 -11.80 7.88
N ASP A 63 -9.06 -12.00 7.23
CA ASP A 63 -10.38 -11.58 7.67
C ASP A 63 -11.35 -12.77 7.77
N ASN A 64 -12.42 -12.61 8.54
CA ASN A 64 -13.54 -13.55 8.60
C ASN A 64 -14.81 -12.98 7.93
N GLY A 65 -14.63 -12.23 6.87
CA GLY A 65 -15.69 -11.59 6.10
C GLY A 65 -16.46 -12.53 5.17
N ILE A 66 -17.01 -11.95 4.12
CA ILE A 66 -17.85 -12.70 3.16
C ILE A 66 -17.07 -13.74 2.34
N GLY A 67 -15.74 -13.61 2.24
CA GLY A 67 -14.90 -14.44 1.39
C GLY A 67 -15.21 -14.28 -0.10
N MET A 68 -14.60 -15.14 -0.92
CA MET A 68 -14.69 -15.10 -2.39
C MET A 68 -14.95 -16.50 -2.95
N SER A 69 -15.61 -16.55 -4.12
CA SER A 69 -15.76 -17.78 -4.90
C SER A 69 -14.42 -18.26 -5.46
N GLU A 70 -14.27 -19.56 -5.71
CA GLU A 70 -13.05 -20.13 -6.31
C GLU A 70 -12.78 -19.56 -7.72
N GLU A 71 -13.82 -19.19 -8.44
CA GLU A 71 -13.71 -18.58 -9.77
C GLU A 71 -13.14 -17.18 -9.67
N PHE A 72 -13.67 -16.34 -8.77
CA PHE A 72 -13.20 -14.96 -8.59
C PHE A 72 -11.78 -14.91 -8.06
N GLN A 73 -11.34 -15.82 -7.19
CA GLN A 73 -9.96 -15.88 -6.69
C GLN A 73 -8.91 -15.98 -7.81
N LYS A 74 -9.24 -16.61 -8.94
CA LYS A 74 -8.33 -16.75 -10.08
C LYS A 74 -8.07 -15.41 -10.79
N HIS A 75 -9.01 -14.48 -10.67
CA HIS A 75 -9.03 -13.20 -11.39
C HIS A 75 -8.89 -11.98 -10.49
N ILE A 76 -8.79 -12.15 -9.16
CA ILE A 76 -8.78 -11.03 -8.21
C ILE A 76 -7.66 -10.01 -8.45
N PHE A 77 -6.58 -10.43 -9.08
CA PHE A 77 -5.44 -9.57 -9.41
C PHE A 77 -5.50 -8.98 -10.83
N GLU A 78 -6.57 -9.25 -11.58
CA GLU A 78 -6.80 -8.66 -12.89
C GLU A 78 -7.44 -7.27 -12.73
N ASP A 79 -7.07 -6.33 -13.61
CA ASP A 79 -7.58 -4.97 -13.53
C ASP A 79 -9.10 -4.93 -13.84
N PHE A 80 -9.87 -4.17 -13.05
CA PHE A 80 -11.33 -3.97 -13.17
C PHE A 80 -12.20 -5.19 -12.82
N GLU A 81 -11.64 -6.26 -12.29
CA GLU A 81 -12.43 -7.42 -11.88
C GLU A 81 -13.17 -7.18 -10.56
N ARG A 82 -14.45 -7.58 -10.53
CA ARG A 82 -15.31 -7.52 -9.34
C ARG A 82 -16.24 -8.73 -9.32
N GLU A 83 -16.45 -9.30 -8.16
CA GLU A 83 -17.39 -10.42 -8.00
C GLU A 83 -18.84 -9.93 -8.21
N ARG A 84 -19.47 -10.36 -9.30
CA ARG A 84 -20.79 -9.87 -9.75
C ARG A 84 -21.96 -10.33 -8.88
N ASN A 85 -21.80 -11.33 -8.04
CA ASN A 85 -22.87 -12.02 -7.31
C ASN A 85 -22.96 -11.69 -5.82
N SER A 86 -22.20 -10.70 -5.32
CA SER A 86 -22.32 -10.35 -3.92
C SER A 86 -23.52 -9.41 -3.72
N THR A 87 -24.34 -9.72 -2.73
CA THR A 87 -25.31 -8.81 -2.09
C THR A 87 -24.61 -7.51 -1.60
N ALA A 88 -23.31 -7.42 -1.76
CA ALA A 88 -22.42 -6.28 -1.63
C ALA A 88 -22.48 -5.28 -2.82
N SER A 89 -23.52 -5.32 -3.64
CA SER A 89 -23.72 -4.41 -4.77
C SER A 89 -23.78 -2.91 -4.40
N HIS A 90 -23.76 -2.59 -3.10
CA HIS A 90 -23.65 -1.23 -2.57
C HIS A 90 -22.22 -0.86 -2.09
N ILE A 91 -21.23 -1.77 -2.24
CA ILE A 91 -19.87 -1.49 -1.81
C ILE A 91 -19.10 -0.87 -2.98
N GLU A 92 -18.88 0.43 -2.95
CA GLU A 92 -18.13 1.18 -3.97
C GLU A 92 -16.65 0.77 -4.02
N GLY A 93 -16.07 0.71 -5.23
CA GLY A 93 -14.66 0.45 -5.47
C GLY A 93 -14.38 0.27 -6.95
N SER A 94 -13.25 0.79 -7.43
CA SER A 94 -12.84 0.75 -8.84
C SER A 94 -12.47 -0.64 -9.36
N GLY A 95 -12.17 -1.62 -8.49
CA GLY A 95 -11.63 -2.93 -8.89
C GLY A 95 -10.17 -2.90 -9.34
N ILE A 96 -9.46 -1.79 -9.14
CA ILE A 96 -8.08 -1.59 -9.60
C ILE A 96 -7.05 -1.94 -8.49
N GLY A 97 -7.43 -1.79 -7.23
CA GLY A 97 -6.51 -1.85 -6.09
C GLY A 97 -5.71 -3.16 -5.99
N MET A 98 -6.32 -4.31 -6.26
CA MET A 98 -5.62 -5.60 -6.16
C MET A 98 -4.68 -5.85 -7.34
N GLY A 99 -5.01 -5.35 -8.55
CA GLY A 99 -4.10 -5.35 -9.70
C GLY A 99 -2.85 -4.50 -9.44
N ILE A 100 -3.04 -3.29 -8.88
CA ILE A 100 -1.93 -2.43 -8.46
C ILE A 100 -1.10 -3.12 -7.38
N THR A 101 -1.73 -3.71 -6.36
CA THR A 101 -1.04 -4.43 -5.28
C THR A 101 -0.13 -5.52 -5.83
N LYS A 102 -0.60 -6.33 -6.77
CA LYS A 102 0.22 -7.37 -7.41
C LYS A 102 1.41 -6.78 -8.15
N LYS A 103 1.21 -5.72 -8.96
CA LYS A 103 2.29 -5.02 -9.68
C LYS A 103 3.35 -4.45 -8.73
N LEU A 104 2.93 -3.84 -7.61
CA LEU A 104 3.86 -3.32 -6.60
C LEU A 104 4.66 -4.43 -5.92
N VAL A 105 4.02 -5.54 -5.57
CA VAL A 105 4.70 -6.71 -5.00
C VAL A 105 5.72 -7.28 -5.99
N GLU A 106 5.37 -7.40 -7.27
CA GLU A 106 6.27 -7.86 -8.33
C GLU A 106 7.46 -6.90 -8.55
N LEU A 107 7.23 -5.57 -8.49
CA LEU A 107 8.30 -4.56 -8.53
C LEU A 107 9.29 -4.66 -7.35
N MET A 108 8.84 -5.21 -6.23
CA MET A 108 9.66 -5.49 -5.05
C MET A 108 10.26 -6.91 -5.06
N ASP A 109 10.27 -7.59 -6.20
CA ASP A 109 10.70 -9.00 -6.35
C ASP A 109 9.98 -9.97 -5.42
N GLY A 110 8.77 -9.62 -4.98
CA GLY A 110 7.95 -10.38 -4.05
C GLY A 110 6.92 -11.28 -4.72
N THR A 111 6.13 -11.96 -3.88
CA THR A 111 4.97 -12.75 -4.29
C THR A 111 3.75 -12.41 -3.44
N ILE A 112 2.57 -12.48 -4.01
CA ILE A 112 1.29 -12.35 -3.32
C ILE A 112 0.43 -13.57 -3.61
N GLU A 113 -0.14 -14.15 -2.57
CA GLU A 113 -1.05 -15.29 -2.62
C GLU A 113 -2.35 -14.96 -1.91
N VAL A 114 -3.44 -15.61 -2.31
CA VAL A 114 -4.75 -15.47 -1.69
C VAL A 114 -5.37 -16.84 -1.47
N GLU A 115 -5.88 -17.05 -0.27
CA GLU A 115 -6.74 -18.17 0.10
C GLU A 115 -8.06 -17.60 0.60
N SER A 116 -9.17 -18.01 0.00
CA SER A 116 -10.49 -17.53 0.42
C SER A 116 -11.55 -18.61 0.25
N LYS A 117 -12.57 -18.52 1.07
CA LYS A 117 -13.76 -19.35 0.94
C LYS A 117 -15.00 -18.53 1.24
N GLN A 118 -15.97 -18.59 0.35
CA GLN A 118 -17.24 -17.88 0.50
C GLN A 118 -17.89 -18.18 1.87
N GLY A 119 -18.26 -17.13 2.60
CA GLY A 119 -18.80 -17.19 3.96
C GLY A 119 -17.79 -17.48 5.08
N LYS A 120 -16.49 -17.59 4.77
CA LYS A 120 -15.44 -17.86 5.77
C LYS A 120 -14.36 -16.78 5.87
N GLY A 121 -14.31 -15.86 4.89
CA GLY A 121 -13.32 -14.80 4.82
C GLY A 121 -12.17 -15.10 3.86
N SER A 122 -11.15 -14.27 3.92
CA SER A 122 -9.98 -14.32 3.03
C SER A 122 -8.69 -14.17 3.80
N THR A 123 -7.61 -14.74 3.25
CA THR A 123 -6.25 -14.60 3.75
C THR A 123 -5.34 -14.22 2.59
N PHE A 124 -4.71 -13.07 2.69
CA PHE A 124 -3.69 -12.63 1.75
C PHE A 124 -2.32 -12.78 2.38
N THR A 125 -1.38 -13.39 1.67
CA THR A 125 0.00 -13.55 2.09
C THR A 125 0.92 -12.87 1.08
N VAL A 126 1.65 -11.86 1.54
CA VAL A 126 2.65 -11.11 0.76
C VAL A 126 4.02 -11.49 1.27
N THR A 127 4.91 -11.93 0.38
CA THR A 127 6.31 -12.24 0.70
C THR A 127 7.22 -11.31 -0.09
N ILE A 128 8.05 -10.53 0.61
CA ILE A 128 8.96 -9.56 0.00
C ILE A 128 10.39 -9.86 0.47
N PRO A 129 11.33 -10.10 -0.46
CA PRO A 129 12.73 -10.22 -0.12
C PRO A 129 13.32 -8.86 0.27
N CYS A 130 13.98 -8.79 1.43
CA CYS A 130 14.54 -7.58 1.97
C CYS A 130 16.04 -7.75 2.23
N ARG A 131 16.85 -6.77 1.90
CA ARG A 131 18.23 -6.73 2.31
C ARG A 131 18.31 -6.30 3.77
N LYS A 132 19.07 -7.04 4.60
CA LYS A 132 19.35 -6.67 5.98
C LYS A 132 20.11 -5.35 6.03
N ALA A 133 19.82 -4.51 7.02
CA ALA A 133 20.49 -3.24 7.26
C ALA A 133 21.02 -3.20 8.70
N SER A 134 21.99 -2.34 8.94
CA SER A 134 22.46 -2.05 10.29
C SER A 134 21.73 -0.84 10.90
N LYS A 135 21.90 -0.63 12.20
CA LYS A 135 21.37 0.56 12.87
C LYS A 135 22.02 1.85 12.33
N GLU A 136 23.31 1.76 11.98
CA GLU A 136 24.08 2.86 11.41
C GLU A 136 23.52 3.29 10.06
N ASP A 137 23.12 2.34 9.21
CA ASP A 137 22.50 2.62 7.91
C ASP A 137 21.18 3.42 8.07
N SER A 138 20.41 3.13 9.12
CA SER A 138 19.15 3.84 9.39
C SER A 138 19.36 5.29 9.84
N LEU A 139 20.49 5.58 10.49
CA LEU A 139 20.85 6.93 10.96
C LEU A 139 21.37 7.81 9.81
N VAL A 140 22.07 7.22 8.85
CA VAL A 140 22.60 7.94 7.67
C VAL A 140 21.45 8.49 6.81
N LYS A 141 20.37 7.70 6.60
CA LYS A 141 19.18 8.18 5.87
C LYS A 141 18.47 9.35 6.57
N LYS A 142 18.31 9.29 7.89
CA LYS A 142 17.71 10.42 8.63
C LYS A 142 18.47 11.73 8.48
N ASN A 143 19.79 11.66 8.34
CA ASN A 143 20.61 12.86 8.14
C ASN A 143 20.58 13.35 6.68
N SER A 144 20.41 12.46 5.68
CA SER A 144 20.25 12.87 4.28
C SER A 144 18.88 13.51 4.02
N ASP A 145 17.81 13.04 4.67
CA ASP A 145 16.47 13.62 4.55
C ASP A 145 16.38 15.01 5.24
N LEU A 146 17.21 15.25 6.28
CA LEU A 146 17.32 16.57 6.91
C LEU A 146 18.10 17.60 6.06
N HIS A 147 18.96 17.13 5.14
CA HIS A 147 19.68 18.03 4.23
C HIS A 147 18.91 18.32 2.92
N ASN A 148 17.88 17.58 2.61
CA ASN A 148 17.10 17.73 1.37
C ASN A 148 15.86 18.65 1.50
N LYS A 149 15.64 19.29 2.66
CA LYS A 149 14.50 20.20 2.89
C LYS A 149 14.45 21.44 1.98
N ASN A 150 15.47 21.67 1.15
CA ASN A 150 15.52 22.86 0.28
C ASN A 150 15.56 22.53 -1.22
N CYS A 151 15.31 21.30 -1.64
CA CYS A 151 15.37 20.91 -3.06
C CYS A 151 14.32 21.61 -3.92
N LEU A 152 13.22 22.04 -3.33
CA LEU A 152 12.09 22.65 -4.05
C LEU A 152 12.05 24.18 -3.92
N ASN A 153 12.98 24.77 -3.17
CA ASN A 153 12.98 26.23 -2.95
C ASN A 153 13.16 26.99 -4.26
N GLY A 154 12.20 27.83 -4.60
CA GLY A 154 12.18 28.63 -5.82
C GLY A 154 11.74 27.85 -7.08
N VAL A 155 11.40 26.58 -6.99
CA VAL A 155 10.84 25.82 -8.12
C VAL A 155 9.44 26.35 -8.44
N ARG A 156 9.21 26.69 -9.71
CA ARG A 156 7.89 27.13 -10.18
C ARG A 156 7.05 25.91 -10.57
N ILE A 157 5.85 25.84 -10.00
CA ILE A 157 4.89 24.74 -10.23
C ILE A 157 3.58 25.34 -10.69
N LEU A 158 3.02 24.80 -11.78
CA LEU A 158 1.65 25.03 -12.19
C LEU A 158 0.78 23.88 -11.65
N LEU A 159 -0.11 24.20 -10.72
CA LEU A 159 -1.06 23.28 -10.13
C LEU A 159 -2.41 23.41 -10.88
N VAL A 160 -2.83 22.34 -11.52
CA VAL A 160 -4.11 22.26 -12.24
C VAL A 160 -5.03 21.33 -11.50
N GLU A 161 -6.09 21.86 -10.90
CA GLU A 161 -7.04 21.11 -10.08
C GLU A 161 -8.41 21.81 -10.13
N ASP A 162 -9.47 21.08 -10.40
CA ASP A 162 -10.84 21.59 -10.54
C ASP A 162 -11.60 21.74 -9.21
N ASN A 163 -11.03 21.17 -8.14
CA ASN A 163 -11.60 21.28 -6.79
C ASN A 163 -10.85 22.33 -5.96
N GLU A 164 -11.56 23.41 -5.58
CA GLU A 164 -11.01 24.53 -4.83
C GLU A 164 -10.34 24.11 -3.51
N ILE A 165 -10.92 23.13 -2.77
CA ILE A 165 -10.34 22.63 -1.52
C ILE A 165 -9.04 21.87 -1.78
N ASN A 166 -8.99 21.05 -2.80
CA ASN A 166 -7.79 20.31 -3.18
C ASN A 166 -6.69 21.29 -3.62
N THR A 167 -7.04 22.30 -4.40
CA THR A 167 -6.14 23.38 -4.83
C THR A 167 -5.52 24.09 -3.63
N GLU A 168 -6.32 24.46 -2.63
CA GLU A 168 -5.83 25.17 -1.46
C GLU A 168 -4.86 24.32 -0.62
N ILE A 169 -5.23 23.05 -0.36
CA ILE A 169 -4.37 22.10 0.38
C ILE A 169 -3.04 21.86 -0.36
N ALA A 170 -3.11 21.57 -1.66
CA ALA A 170 -1.89 21.29 -2.45
C ALA A 170 -0.99 22.53 -2.55
N ARG A 171 -1.57 23.73 -2.73
CA ARG A 171 -0.83 24.99 -2.77
C ARG A 171 -0.13 25.26 -1.45
N GLU A 172 -0.80 25.05 -0.31
CA GLU A 172 -0.21 25.24 1.01
C GLU A 172 1.00 24.33 1.23
N LEU A 173 0.84 23.02 0.97
CA LEU A 173 1.91 22.02 1.10
C LEU A 173 3.12 22.35 0.21
N LEU A 174 2.89 22.70 -1.06
CA LEU A 174 3.98 23.04 -1.99
C LEU A 174 4.68 24.35 -1.62
N THR A 175 3.93 25.31 -1.09
CA THR A 175 4.49 26.60 -0.65
C THR A 175 5.33 26.43 0.63
N GLU A 176 4.93 25.55 1.56
CA GLU A 176 5.72 25.19 2.74
C GLU A 176 7.06 24.54 2.37
N GLU A 177 7.10 23.80 1.26
CA GLU A 177 8.35 23.22 0.70
C GLU A 177 9.18 24.24 -0.11
N GLY A 178 8.73 25.49 -0.17
CA GLY A 178 9.44 26.61 -0.82
C GLY A 178 9.16 26.79 -2.31
N CYS A 179 8.15 26.12 -2.86
CA CYS A 179 7.76 26.28 -4.26
C CYS A 179 7.05 27.62 -4.52
N ILE A 180 7.17 28.11 -5.75
CA ILE A 180 6.35 29.21 -6.29
C ILE A 180 5.21 28.55 -7.07
N VAL A 181 3.98 28.59 -6.52
CA VAL A 181 2.84 27.88 -7.07
C VAL A 181 1.91 28.83 -7.81
N GLU A 182 1.66 28.55 -9.08
CA GLU A 182 0.59 29.15 -9.88
C GLU A 182 -0.54 28.11 -10.02
N THR A 183 -1.81 28.54 -10.00
CA THR A 183 -2.96 27.65 -10.05
C THR A 183 -3.79 27.90 -11.30
N ALA A 184 -4.37 26.86 -11.86
CA ALA A 184 -5.39 26.91 -12.90
C ALA A 184 -6.52 25.91 -12.57
N ASP A 185 -7.75 26.28 -12.90
CA ASP A 185 -8.94 25.48 -12.57
C ASP A 185 -9.15 24.31 -13.54
N ASP A 186 -8.59 24.42 -14.76
CA ASP A 186 -8.64 23.38 -15.78
C ASP A 186 -7.46 23.46 -16.76
N GLY A 187 -7.36 22.47 -17.66
CA GLY A 187 -6.34 22.43 -18.70
C GLY A 187 -6.49 23.47 -19.81
N VAL A 188 -7.56 24.25 -19.85
CA VAL A 188 -7.82 25.31 -20.82
C VAL A 188 -7.26 26.65 -20.29
N ALA A 189 -7.22 26.81 -18.96
CA ALA A 189 -6.69 27.98 -18.28
C ALA A 189 -5.14 27.95 -18.12
N CYS A 190 -4.49 26.82 -18.46
CA CYS A 190 -3.05 26.68 -18.53
C CYS A 190 -2.52 27.28 -19.83
#